data_1c7e1e75a53a64228c9f96c7efd355f5
#
_entry.id   1c7e1e75a53a64228c9f96c7efd355f5
#
_cell.length_a   1.000
_cell.length_b   1.000
_cell.length_c   1.000
_cell.angle_alpha   90.00
_cell.angle_beta   90.00
_cell.angle_gamma   90.00
#
_symmetry.space_group_name_H-M   'P 1'
#
loop_
_entity.id
_entity.type
_entity.pdbx_description
1 polymer ?
#
loop_
_entity_poly.entity_id
_entity_poly.type
_entity_poly.pdbx_seq_one_letter_code
_entity_poly.pdbx_strand_id
1 'polypeptide(L)'
;PHDTSSAASDVYKRQGFGFLRAMESNYLPGADDIYVSPSQIRRFGLRTGDTVEGPIRSPKEGERYFALLQVSKINFEEPDKFKHKIAFDNLTPLYPNKQFRMEVETTKIEKKPDLTPRLIDLVSPIGKGQRSLIISPPKAGKTMILQSIANSITANHPECYLMVLLIDERPEEVTDMQRTVKGEVISSTFDEPAQRHVAVAEMVIEKAKRLTEHKKDVVILLDSITRLGRAYNAVVPSSGKVLTGGVDANALQRPKRFFGAARNIEEGGSLTIIATALIDTGSRMD
;
A
#
# COMPACT_ATOMS: atom_id res chain seq x y z
N PRO A 1 -28.66 -10.68 11.30
CA PRO A 1 -27.89 -10.60 10.06
C PRO A 1 -26.43 -10.43 10.44
N HIS A 2 -25.62 -11.43 10.07
CA HIS A 2 -24.20 -11.44 10.39
C HIS A 2 -23.48 -10.76 9.23
N ASP A 3 -23.10 -9.50 9.41
CA ASP A 3 -22.24 -8.83 8.45
C ASP A 3 -20.82 -9.35 8.59
N THR A 4 -20.33 -10.00 7.55
CA THR A 4 -18.91 -10.30 7.39
C THR A 4 -18.23 -9.09 6.76
N SER A 5 -17.59 -8.27 7.55
CA SER A 5 -16.74 -7.18 7.04
C SER A 5 -15.29 -7.63 7.03
N SER A 6 -14.61 -7.49 5.88
CA SER A 6 -13.16 -7.60 5.79
C SER A 6 -12.54 -6.24 6.11
N ALA A 7 -11.56 -6.22 7.01
CA ALA A 7 -10.88 -4.99 7.39
C ALA A 7 -9.39 -5.27 7.63
N ALA A 8 -8.53 -4.32 7.26
CA ALA A 8 -7.13 -4.39 7.65
C ALA A 8 -6.95 -3.94 9.10
N SER A 9 -6.11 -4.62 9.89
CA SER A 9 -5.92 -4.29 11.28
C SER A 9 -4.77 -3.31 11.47
N ASP A 10 -5.07 -2.16 12.06
CA ASP A 10 -4.07 -1.30 12.69
C ASP A 10 -4.04 -1.63 14.18
N VAL A 11 -3.18 -2.56 14.56
CA VAL A 11 -2.98 -2.92 15.98
C VAL A 11 -2.17 -1.81 16.64
N TYR A 12 -2.83 -0.77 17.09
CA TYR A 12 -2.19 0.29 17.85
C TYR A 12 -1.81 -0.21 19.24
N LYS A 13 -0.55 -0.58 19.42
CA LYS A 13 0.01 -1.12 20.66
C LYS A 13 0.19 -0.05 21.73
N ARG A 14 -0.85 0.55 22.28
CA ARG A 14 -0.69 1.30 23.54
C ARG A 14 -1.07 0.50 24.79
N GLN A 15 -1.97 -0.50 24.68
CA GLN A 15 -2.45 -1.28 25.82
C GLN A 15 -2.74 -2.77 25.49
N GLY A 16 -2.19 -3.28 24.37
CA GLY A 16 -2.38 -4.68 23.99
C GLY A 16 -3.69 -5.02 23.30
N PHE A 17 -4.54 -4.06 22.97
CA PHE A 17 -5.73 -4.20 22.14
C PHE A 17 -5.52 -3.57 20.75
N GLY A 18 -6.39 -3.86 19.80
CA GLY A 18 -6.32 -3.33 18.45
C GLY A 18 -7.66 -2.96 17.87
N PHE A 19 -7.64 -2.31 16.72
CA PHE A 19 -8.80 -1.98 15.93
C PHE A 19 -8.63 -2.49 14.50
N LEU A 20 -9.72 -3.00 13.91
CA LEU A 20 -9.81 -3.23 12.47
C LEU A 20 -10.41 -1.98 11.82
N ARG A 21 -9.80 -1.56 10.75
CA ARG A 21 -10.20 -0.37 10.00
C ARG A 21 -10.51 -0.70 8.56
N ALA A 22 -11.56 -0.13 8.04
CA ALA A 22 -12.01 -0.37 6.69
C ALA A 22 -11.14 0.35 5.66
N MET A 23 -11.03 -0.23 4.47
CA MET A 23 -10.35 0.38 3.32
C MET A 23 -11.02 1.69 2.91
N GLU A 24 -12.33 1.76 3.00
CA GLU A 24 -13.14 2.94 2.66
C GLU A 24 -12.78 4.17 3.48
N SER A 25 -12.27 3.97 4.70
CA SER A 25 -11.75 5.04 5.57
C SER A 25 -10.23 5.28 5.38
N ASN A 26 -9.60 4.71 4.35
CA ASN A 26 -8.14 4.71 4.14
C ASN A 26 -7.37 4.23 5.38
N TYR A 27 -7.95 3.28 6.14
CA TYR A 27 -7.39 2.71 7.38
C TYR A 27 -7.18 3.72 8.51
N LEU A 28 -7.82 4.87 8.44
CA LEU A 28 -7.72 5.90 9.47
C LEU A 28 -8.74 5.64 10.59
N PRO A 29 -8.47 6.14 11.81
CA PRO A 29 -9.39 5.99 12.94
C PRO A 29 -10.77 6.57 12.61
N GLY A 30 -11.82 5.80 12.88
CA GLY A 30 -13.20 6.19 12.62
C GLY A 30 -14.18 5.68 13.68
N ALA A 31 -15.45 6.09 13.52
CA ALA A 31 -16.55 5.62 14.37
C ALA A 31 -16.85 4.14 14.13
N ASP A 32 -16.53 3.66 12.92
CA ASP A 32 -16.80 2.28 12.46
C ASP A 32 -15.66 1.30 12.77
N ASP A 33 -14.66 1.75 13.56
CA ASP A 33 -13.55 0.89 13.98
C ASP A 33 -14.08 -0.32 14.76
N ILE A 34 -13.53 -1.50 14.48
CA ILE A 34 -13.93 -2.75 15.14
C ILE A 34 -12.86 -3.13 16.16
N TYR A 35 -13.26 -3.22 17.40
CA TYR A 35 -12.37 -3.61 18.51
C TYR A 35 -11.95 -5.06 18.42
N VAL A 36 -10.65 -5.31 18.59
CA VAL A 36 -10.05 -6.64 18.71
C VAL A 36 -9.44 -6.82 20.07
N SER A 37 -9.83 -7.90 20.77
CA SER A 37 -9.40 -8.14 22.14
C SER A 37 -7.91 -8.53 22.23
N PRO A 38 -7.24 -8.24 23.35
CA PRO A 38 -5.85 -8.66 23.59
C PRO A 38 -5.65 -10.19 23.52
N SER A 39 -6.68 -10.95 23.89
CA SER A 39 -6.65 -12.41 23.81
C SER A 39 -6.64 -12.93 22.38
N GLN A 40 -7.44 -12.33 21.49
CA GLN A 40 -7.43 -12.65 20.05
C GLN A 40 -6.10 -12.26 19.40
N ILE A 41 -5.57 -11.06 19.71
CA ILE A 41 -4.28 -10.61 19.21
C ILE A 41 -3.17 -11.59 19.57
N ARG A 42 -3.11 -12.01 20.85
CA ARG A 42 -2.08 -12.97 21.31
C ARG A 42 -2.28 -14.37 20.74
N ARG A 43 -3.54 -14.85 20.70
CA ARG A 43 -3.87 -16.19 20.20
C ARG A 43 -3.49 -16.38 18.74
N PHE A 44 -3.75 -15.39 17.92
CA PHE A 44 -3.52 -15.44 16.47
C PHE A 44 -2.24 -14.73 16.03
N GLY A 45 -1.48 -14.11 16.94
CA GLY A 45 -0.26 -13.38 16.66
C GLY A 45 -0.48 -12.20 15.71
N LEU A 46 -1.64 -11.52 15.81
CA LEU A 46 -2.02 -10.43 14.90
C LEU A 46 -1.05 -9.25 15.03
N ARG A 47 -0.73 -8.67 13.90
CA ARG A 47 0.18 -7.52 13.77
C ARG A 47 -0.46 -6.44 12.91
N THR A 48 0.08 -5.22 13.00
CA THR A 48 -0.32 -4.12 12.12
C THR A 48 -0.20 -4.54 10.65
N GLY A 49 -1.25 -4.25 9.86
CA GLY A 49 -1.32 -4.60 8.45
C GLY A 49 -1.94 -5.97 8.15
N ASP A 50 -2.24 -6.79 9.17
CA ASP A 50 -2.99 -8.04 8.94
C ASP A 50 -4.44 -7.71 8.54
N THR A 51 -4.93 -8.35 7.49
CA THR A 51 -6.34 -8.32 7.09
C THR A 51 -7.07 -9.43 7.81
N VAL A 52 -8.11 -9.10 8.58
CA VAL A 52 -8.86 -10.06 9.40
C VAL A 52 -10.33 -10.08 8.97
N GLU A 53 -10.88 -11.27 8.80
CA GLU A 53 -12.30 -11.50 8.53
C GLU A 53 -12.94 -12.26 9.70
N GLY A 54 -14.17 -11.88 10.05
CA GLY A 54 -14.91 -12.59 11.07
C GLY A 54 -16.22 -11.92 11.45
N PRO A 55 -17.11 -12.63 12.17
CA PRO A 55 -18.36 -12.08 12.68
C PRO A 55 -18.08 -11.02 13.74
N ILE A 56 -18.88 -9.95 13.69
CA ILE A 56 -18.83 -8.84 14.63
C ILE A 56 -20.12 -8.74 15.41
N ARG A 57 -20.09 -8.09 16.58
CA ARG A 57 -21.26 -7.73 17.35
C ARG A 57 -21.40 -6.23 17.50
N SER A 58 -22.62 -5.77 17.61
CA SER A 58 -22.94 -4.38 17.94
C SER A 58 -22.41 -3.99 19.33
N PRO A 59 -22.09 -2.71 19.55
CA PRO A 59 -21.69 -2.19 20.86
C PRO A 59 -22.76 -2.50 21.91
N LYS A 60 -22.33 -2.88 23.11
CA LYS A 60 -23.22 -2.99 24.30
C LYS A 60 -23.39 -1.60 24.91
N GLU A 61 -24.33 -1.50 25.86
CA GLU A 61 -24.53 -0.29 26.64
C GLU A 61 -23.22 0.13 27.34
N GLY A 62 -22.74 1.35 27.04
CA GLY A 62 -21.45 1.86 27.50
C GLY A 62 -20.23 1.55 26.61
N GLU A 63 -20.36 0.73 25.58
CA GLU A 63 -19.31 0.49 24.58
C GLU A 63 -19.45 1.43 23.38
N ARG A 64 -18.33 1.91 22.84
CA ARG A 64 -18.32 2.83 21.70
C ARG A 64 -18.16 2.11 20.34
N TYR A 65 -17.50 0.95 20.32
CA TYR A 65 -17.08 0.29 19.08
C TYR A 65 -17.73 -1.07 18.91
N PHE A 66 -17.90 -1.49 17.66
CA PHE A 66 -18.19 -2.88 17.35
C PHE A 66 -17.07 -3.77 17.88
N ALA A 67 -17.35 -5.04 18.15
CA ALA A 67 -16.33 -5.97 18.61
C ALA A 67 -16.26 -7.24 17.75
N LEU A 68 -15.04 -7.65 17.39
CA LEU A 68 -14.81 -8.90 16.69
C LEU A 68 -15.09 -10.07 17.63
N LEU A 69 -16.03 -10.96 17.24
CA LEU A 69 -16.38 -12.13 18.02
C LEU A 69 -15.39 -13.28 17.81
N GLN A 70 -15.07 -13.55 16.56
CA GLN A 70 -14.21 -14.65 16.17
C GLN A 70 -13.40 -14.28 14.94
N VAL A 71 -12.17 -14.76 14.84
CA VAL A 71 -11.33 -14.65 13.63
C VAL A 71 -11.64 -15.85 12.75
N SER A 72 -12.18 -15.60 11.55
CA SER A 72 -12.49 -16.63 10.55
C SER A 72 -11.35 -16.80 9.55
N LYS A 73 -10.74 -15.67 9.10
CA LYS A 73 -9.58 -15.68 8.21
C LYS A 73 -8.58 -14.58 8.59
N ILE A 74 -7.33 -14.81 8.23
CA ILE A 74 -6.24 -13.85 8.35
C ILE A 74 -5.52 -13.82 7.01
N ASN A 75 -5.42 -12.62 6.39
CA ASN A 75 -4.80 -12.42 5.08
C ASN A 75 -5.35 -13.38 4.00
N PHE A 76 -6.69 -13.58 4.03
CA PHE A 76 -7.46 -14.44 3.12
C PHE A 76 -7.24 -15.96 3.31
N GLU A 77 -6.55 -16.38 4.37
CA GLU A 77 -6.27 -17.79 4.70
C GLU A 77 -6.86 -18.18 6.05
N GLU A 78 -7.04 -19.48 6.26
CA GLU A 78 -7.48 -20.02 7.55
C GLU A 78 -6.45 -19.78 8.65
N PRO A 79 -6.86 -19.48 9.90
CA PRO A 79 -5.94 -19.12 10.99
C PRO A 79 -4.91 -20.20 11.34
N ASP A 80 -5.23 -21.48 11.12
CA ASP A 80 -4.34 -22.59 11.43
C ASP A 80 -3.11 -22.67 10.51
N LYS A 81 -3.21 -22.16 9.29
CA LYS A 81 -2.09 -22.02 8.35
C LYS A 81 -1.10 -20.92 8.75
N PHE A 82 -1.49 -20.08 9.72
CA PHE A 82 -0.73 -18.91 10.13
C PHE A 82 0.44 -19.19 11.08
N LYS A 83 0.44 -20.33 11.75
CA LYS A 83 1.32 -20.62 12.92
C LYS A 83 2.84 -20.67 12.63
N HIS A 84 3.26 -20.80 11.39
CA HIS A 84 4.67 -21.01 11.02
C HIS A 84 5.19 -20.02 9.98
N LYS A 85 4.77 -18.76 10.03
CA LYS A 85 5.22 -17.74 9.07
C LYS A 85 6.52 -17.11 9.48
N ILE A 86 7.38 -16.95 8.49
CA ILE A 86 8.63 -16.19 8.61
C ILE A 86 8.27 -14.70 8.50
N ALA A 87 8.74 -13.90 9.44
CA ALA A 87 8.55 -12.44 9.39
C ALA A 87 9.23 -11.86 8.15
N PHE A 88 8.64 -10.82 7.54
CA PHE A 88 9.11 -10.21 6.29
C PHE A 88 10.60 -9.87 6.30
N ASP A 89 11.10 -9.36 7.42
CA ASP A 89 12.50 -8.96 7.55
C ASP A 89 13.49 -10.16 7.56
N ASN A 90 12.98 -11.36 7.83
CA ASN A 90 13.76 -12.61 7.87
C ASN A 90 13.62 -13.44 6.57
N LEU A 91 12.81 -12.99 5.61
CA LEU A 91 12.66 -13.65 4.32
C LEU A 91 13.91 -13.42 3.46
N THR A 92 14.28 -14.43 2.66
CA THR A 92 15.48 -14.39 1.81
C THR A 92 15.23 -13.56 0.54
N PRO A 93 15.85 -12.38 0.38
CA PRO A 93 15.62 -11.55 -0.79
C PRO A 93 16.36 -12.08 -2.01
N LEU A 94 15.67 -12.11 -3.16
CA LEU A 94 16.22 -12.43 -4.47
C LEU A 94 16.12 -11.24 -5.42
N TYR A 95 16.93 -11.27 -6.48
CA TYR A 95 16.72 -10.39 -7.63
C TYR A 95 15.41 -10.75 -8.35
N PRO A 96 14.74 -9.75 -8.98
CA PRO A 96 13.58 -10.02 -9.85
C PRO A 96 13.96 -11.00 -10.97
N ASN A 97 13.30 -12.16 -11.02
CA ASN A 97 13.53 -13.20 -12.02
C ASN A 97 12.28 -13.54 -12.85
N LYS A 98 11.14 -12.90 -12.55
CA LYS A 98 9.89 -13.02 -13.29
C LYS A 98 9.44 -11.65 -13.73
N GLN A 99 9.27 -11.46 -15.03
CA GLN A 99 8.79 -10.19 -15.60
C GLN A 99 7.27 -10.09 -15.48
N PHE A 100 6.78 -8.87 -15.22
CA PHE A 100 5.41 -8.51 -15.49
C PHE A 100 5.25 -8.25 -16.99
N ARG A 101 4.36 -8.98 -17.64
CA ARG A 101 3.95 -8.66 -19.00
C ARG A 101 2.93 -7.54 -18.94
N MET A 102 3.29 -6.38 -19.48
CA MET A 102 2.42 -5.20 -19.48
C MET A 102 1.53 -5.16 -20.73
N GLU A 103 2.00 -5.61 -21.88
CA GLU A 103 1.23 -5.61 -23.12
C GLU A 103 -0.04 -6.46 -22.96
N VAL A 104 -1.20 -5.82 -23.13
CA VAL A 104 -2.51 -6.47 -23.07
C VAL A 104 -2.96 -6.79 -24.50
N GLU A 105 -3.38 -8.02 -24.76
CA GLU A 105 -3.93 -8.41 -26.05
C GLU A 105 -5.29 -7.73 -26.25
N THR A 106 -5.33 -6.77 -27.16
CA THR A 106 -6.54 -6.02 -27.51
C THR A 106 -7.40 -6.86 -28.46
N THR A 107 -8.47 -7.46 -27.93
CA THR A 107 -9.42 -8.25 -28.73
C THR A 107 -10.41 -7.38 -29.52
N LYS A 108 -10.42 -6.07 -29.28
CA LYS A 108 -11.28 -5.08 -29.96
C LYS A 108 -10.41 -4.13 -30.75
N ILE A 109 -10.85 -3.82 -31.97
CA ILE A 109 -10.29 -2.75 -32.82
C ILE A 109 -10.62 -1.42 -32.14
N GLU A 110 -9.82 -1.03 -31.15
CA GLU A 110 -9.88 0.31 -30.58
C GLU A 110 -9.29 1.29 -31.57
N LYS A 111 -9.95 2.46 -31.72
CA LYS A 111 -9.52 3.49 -32.71
C LYS A 111 -8.08 3.97 -32.48
N LYS A 112 -7.56 3.85 -31.24
CA LYS A 112 -6.17 4.16 -30.88
C LYS A 112 -5.74 3.25 -29.72
N PRO A 113 -4.97 2.18 -29.96
CA PRO A 113 -4.45 1.33 -28.91
C PRO A 113 -3.47 2.10 -28.02
N ASP A 114 -3.53 1.87 -26.71
CA ASP A 114 -2.51 2.39 -25.78
C ASP A 114 -1.19 1.63 -26.00
N LEU A 115 -0.19 2.32 -26.48
CA LEU A 115 1.15 1.75 -26.72
C LEU A 115 2.04 1.77 -25.47
N THR A 116 1.62 2.43 -24.40
CA THR A 116 2.41 2.59 -23.16
C THR A 116 2.85 1.25 -22.58
N PRO A 117 1.98 0.23 -22.42
CA PRO A 117 2.38 -1.05 -21.86
C PRO A 117 3.45 -1.76 -22.70
N ARG A 118 3.30 -1.73 -24.02
CA ARG A 118 4.27 -2.31 -24.95
C ARG A 118 5.62 -1.60 -24.92
N LEU A 119 5.62 -0.28 -24.81
CA LEU A 119 6.85 0.50 -24.67
C LEU A 119 7.56 0.17 -23.36
N ILE A 120 6.84 0.00 -22.26
CA ILE A 120 7.40 -0.42 -20.98
C ILE A 120 8.08 -1.79 -21.10
N ASP A 121 7.40 -2.77 -21.70
CA ASP A 121 7.97 -4.12 -21.88
C ASP A 121 9.24 -4.12 -22.72
N LEU A 122 9.34 -3.25 -23.73
CA LEU A 122 10.49 -3.18 -24.64
C LEU A 122 11.67 -2.39 -24.08
N VAL A 123 11.40 -1.28 -23.36
CA VAL A 123 12.46 -0.31 -22.99
C VAL A 123 12.82 -0.42 -21.50
N SER A 124 11.86 -0.70 -20.64
CA SER A 124 12.03 -0.73 -19.17
C SER A 124 11.20 -1.83 -18.55
N PRO A 125 11.47 -3.11 -18.84
CA PRO A 125 10.68 -4.22 -18.31
C PRO A 125 10.71 -4.22 -16.79
N ILE A 126 9.55 -4.49 -16.18
CA ILE A 126 9.38 -4.52 -14.73
C ILE A 126 9.26 -5.96 -14.27
N GLY A 127 10.05 -6.32 -13.25
CA GLY A 127 10.03 -7.67 -12.65
C GLY A 127 9.29 -7.70 -11.30
N LYS A 128 8.79 -8.88 -10.93
CA LYS A 128 8.23 -9.13 -9.59
C LYS A 128 9.30 -8.92 -8.51
N GLY A 129 9.01 -8.05 -7.55
CA GLY A 129 9.97 -7.64 -6.52
C GLY A 129 10.85 -6.43 -6.89
N GLN A 130 10.63 -5.82 -8.04
CA GLN A 130 11.42 -4.68 -8.49
C GLN A 130 11.01 -3.38 -7.81
N ARG A 131 12.01 -2.49 -7.66
CA ARG A 131 11.84 -1.07 -7.32
C ARG A 131 11.97 -0.24 -8.59
N SER A 132 10.91 0.49 -8.95
CA SER A 132 10.89 1.30 -10.17
C SER A 132 10.47 2.73 -9.87
N LEU A 133 11.10 3.69 -10.54
CA LEU A 133 10.74 5.10 -10.46
C LEU A 133 10.32 5.62 -11.83
N ILE A 134 9.18 6.30 -11.87
CA ILE A 134 8.71 7.09 -13.00
C ILE A 134 9.03 8.55 -12.68
N ILE A 135 10.12 9.04 -13.25
CA ILE A 135 10.60 10.39 -13.00
C ILE A 135 10.05 11.32 -14.08
N SER A 136 9.34 12.37 -13.68
CA SER A 136 8.75 13.31 -14.63
C SER A 136 8.57 14.71 -14.03
N PRO A 137 8.59 15.75 -14.87
CA PRO A 137 8.11 17.06 -14.44
C PRO A 137 6.60 17.04 -14.18
N PRO A 138 6.05 18.05 -13.49
CA PRO A 138 4.60 18.18 -13.31
C PRO A 138 3.85 18.21 -14.65
N LYS A 139 2.64 17.62 -14.69
CA LYS A 139 1.74 17.59 -15.87
C LYS A 139 2.28 16.83 -17.09
N ALA A 140 3.26 15.94 -16.92
CA ALA A 140 3.84 15.14 -18.02
C ALA A 140 3.12 13.79 -18.25
N GLY A 141 1.95 13.55 -17.65
CA GLY A 141 1.17 12.33 -17.86
C GLY A 141 1.53 11.15 -16.97
N LYS A 142 2.24 11.36 -15.84
CA LYS A 142 2.61 10.30 -14.88
C LYS A 142 1.42 9.45 -14.42
N THR A 143 0.30 10.08 -14.12
CA THR A 143 -0.93 9.40 -13.66
C THR A 143 -1.50 8.47 -14.73
N MET A 144 -1.47 8.88 -16.00
CA MET A 144 -1.89 8.02 -17.13
C MET A 144 -0.99 6.78 -17.27
N ILE A 145 0.32 6.95 -17.09
CA ILE A 145 1.27 5.81 -17.11
C ILE A 145 0.96 4.86 -15.95
N LEU A 146 0.71 5.36 -14.74
CA LEU A 146 0.33 4.53 -13.59
C LEU A 146 -1.00 3.79 -13.83
N GLN A 147 -2.01 4.44 -14.39
CA GLN A 147 -3.28 3.82 -14.75
C GLN A 147 -3.08 2.71 -15.79
N SER A 148 -2.26 2.96 -16.81
CA SER A 148 -1.91 1.98 -17.83
C SER A 148 -1.21 0.75 -17.22
N ILE A 149 -0.23 0.95 -16.32
CA ILE A 149 0.44 -0.12 -15.58
C ILE A 149 -0.55 -0.89 -14.71
N ALA A 150 -1.42 -0.19 -13.96
CA ALA A 150 -2.42 -0.81 -13.10
C ALA A 150 -3.37 -1.72 -13.88
N ASN A 151 -3.87 -1.23 -15.01
CA ASN A 151 -4.77 -1.97 -15.87
C ASN A 151 -4.07 -3.19 -16.50
N SER A 152 -2.82 -3.05 -16.90
CA SER A 152 -2.01 -4.14 -17.43
C SER A 152 -1.78 -5.24 -16.39
N ILE A 153 -1.42 -4.87 -15.15
CA ILE A 153 -1.23 -5.83 -14.06
C ILE A 153 -2.55 -6.54 -13.76
N THR A 154 -3.66 -5.81 -13.67
CA THR A 154 -4.97 -6.42 -13.40
C THR A 154 -5.42 -7.38 -14.50
N ALA A 155 -5.11 -7.06 -15.76
CA ALA A 155 -5.50 -7.88 -16.90
C ALA A 155 -4.62 -9.15 -17.06
N ASN A 156 -3.31 -9.00 -16.93
CA ASN A 156 -2.34 -10.07 -17.22
C ASN A 156 -1.90 -10.85 -15.98
N HIS A 157 -2.04 -10.26 -14.78
CA HIS A 157 -1.57 -10.83 -13.51
C HIS A 157 -2.65 -10.76 -12.42
N PRO A 158 -3.84 -11.38 -12.63
CA PRO A 158 -4.95 -11.32 -11.67
C PRO A 158 -4.62 -11.98 -10.32
N GLU A 159 -3.55 -12.78 -10.24
CA GLU A 159 -3.04 -13.36 -9.01
C GLU A 159 -2.38 -12.34 -8.09
N CYS A 160 -1.96 -11.19 -8.63
CA CYS A 160 -1.26 -10.14 -7.88
C CYS A 160 -2.23 -9.27 -7.10
N TYR A 161 -1.84 -8.92 -5.88
CA TYR A 161 -2.57 -7.97 -5.06
C TYR A 161 -2.11 -6.55 -5.38
N LEU A 162 -2.94 -5.78 -6.06
CA LEU A 162 -2.63 -4.43 -6.50
C LEU A 162 -3.14 -3.39 -5.50
N MET A 163 -2.23 -2.57 -4.99
CA MET A 163 -2.51 -1.41 -4.13
C MET A 163 -2.05 -0.13 -4.83
N VAL A 164 -2.88 0.89 -4.84
CA VAL A 164 -2.53 2.23 -5.33
C VAL A 164 -2.55 3.17 -4.14
N LEU A 165 -1.43 3.81 -3.86
CA LEU A 165 -1.26 4.77 -2.77
C LEU A 165 -1.07 6.18 -3.35
N LEU A 166 -2.05 7.04 -3.10
CA LEU A 166 -2.07 8.43 -3.54
C LEU A 166 -1.81 9.35 -2.34
N ILE A 167 -0.70 10.08 -2.36
CA ILE A 167 -0.29 10.98 -1.26
C ILE A 167 -0.27 12.41 -1.73
N ASP A 168 -1.03 13.26 -1.03
CA ASP A 168 -1.13 14.70 -1.30
C ASP A 168 -1.62 14.99 -2.75
N GLU A 169 -2.49 14.10 -3.26
CA GLU A 169 -3.13 14.23 -4.57
C GLU A 169 -4.51 14.89 -4.45
N ARG A 170 -5.05 15.36 -5.57
CA ARG A 170 -6.35 16.02 -5.62
C ARG A 170 -7.49 15.03 -5.52
N PRO A 171 -8.63 15.37 -4.88
CA PRO A 171 -9.78 14.47 -4.77
C PRO A 171 -10.31 13.97 -6.11
N GLU A 172 -10.28 14.81 -7.16
CA GLU A 172 -10.70 14.42 -8.52
C GLU A 172 -9.77 13.36 -9.12
N GLU A 173 -8.45 13.43 -8.89
CA GLU A 173 -7.49 12.43 -9.35
C GLU A 173 -7.66 11.10 -8.60
N VAL A 174 -7.99 11.17 -7.30
CA VAL A 174 -8.34 9.99 -6.50
C VAL A 174 -9.58 9.29 -7.06
N THR A 175 -10.64 10.06 -7.32
CA THR A 175 -11.89 9.54 -7.87
C THR A 175 -11.69 8.90 -9.25
N ASP A 176 -10.88 9.52 -10.11
CA ASP A 176 -10.56 8.98 -11.42
C ASP A 176 -9.81 7.65 -11.32
N MET A 177 -8.81 7.57 -10.43
CA MET A 177 -8.06 6.34 -10.17
C MET A 177 -8.97 5.23 -9.63
N GLN A 178 -9.87 5.52 -8.68
CA GLN A 178 -10.83 4.55 -8.14
C GLN A 178 -11.80 4.00 -9.18
N ARG A 179 -12.18 4.81 -10.18
CA ARG A 179 -13.06 4.39 -11.27
C ARG A 179 -12.35 3.59 -12.35
N THR A 180 -11.08 3.86 -12.56
CA THR A 180 -10.31 3.34 -13.71
C THR A 180 -9.57 2.04 -13.32
N VAL A 181 -9.11 1.92 -12.08
CA VAL A 181 -8.26 0.82 -11.63
C VAL A 181 -9.04 -0.20 -10.82
N LYS A 182 -8.92 -1.47 -11.18
CA LYS A 182 -9.44 -2.61 -10.40
C LYS A 182 -8.38 -3.05 -9.39
N GLY A 183 -8.28 -2.33 -8.28
CA GLY A 183 -7.32 -2.60 -7.21
C GLY A 183 -7.74 -1.84 -5.95
N GLU A 184 -7.00 -2.02 -4.89
CA GLU A 184 -7.20 -1.28 -3.67
C GLU A 184 -6.59 0.12 -3.80
N VAL A 185 -7.44 1.17 -3.87
CA VAL A 185 -6.99 2.57 -3.97
C VAL A 185 -7.10 3.23 -2.60
N ILE A 186 -5.96 3.59 -2.05
CA ILE A 186 -5.83 4.24 -0.74
C ILE A 186 -5.27 5.64 -0.97
N SER A 187 -5.86 6.63 -0.33
CA SER A 187 -5.48 8.01 -0.56
C SER A 187 -5.40 8.83 0.72
N SER A 188 -4.57 9.86 0.66
CA SER A 188 -4.61 10.97 1.59
C SER A 188 -4.45 12.25 0.76
N THR A 189 -5.51 13.04 0.71
CA THR A 189 -5.64 14.20 -0.18
C THR A 189 -4.88 15.43 0.32
N PHE A 190 -4.64 16.40 -0.54
CA PHE A 190 -3.79 17.56 -0.27
C PHE A 190 -4.29 18.47 0.89
N ASP A 191 -5.56 18.41 1.24
CA ASP A 191 -6.19 19.13 2.35
C ASP A 191 -5.96 18.47 3.72
N GLU A 192 -5.39 17.26 3.74
CA GLU A 192 -5.11 16.53 4.96
C GLU A 192 -3.72 16.88 5.55
N PRO A 193 -3.54 16.79 6.88
CA PRO A 193 -2.26 17.06 7.51
C PRO A 193 -1.19 15.99 7.18
N ALA A 194 0.08 16.39 7.19
CA ALA A 194 1.22 15.52 6.87
C ALA A 194 1.28 14.23 7.71
N GLN A 195 0.85 14.28 8.99
CA GLN A 195 0.76 13.11 9.87
C GLN A 195 -0.16 12.02 9.29
N ARG A 196 -1.23 12.44 8.61
CA ARG A 196 -2.18 11.53 7.98
C ARG A 196 -1.58 10.85 6.76
N HIS A 197 -0.86 11.59 5.92
CA HIS A 197 -0.10 11.02 4.79
C HIS A 197 0.87 9.93 5.24
N VAL A 198 1.61 10.21 6.32
CA VAL A 198 2.56 9.25 6.91
C VAL A 198 1.84 8.02 7.46
N ALA A 199 0.75 8.21 8.22
CA ALA A 199 0.01 7.09 8.82
C ALA A 199 -0.57 6.14 7.77
N VAL A 200 -1.14 6.69 6.69
CA VAL A 200 -1.69 5.90 5.57
C VAL A 200 -0.58 5.14 4.86
N ALA A 201 0.56 5.78 4.58
CA ALA A 201 1.68 5.12 3.93
C ALA A 201 2.28 3.98 4.80
N GLU A 202 2.41 4.20 6.11
CA GLU A 202 2.89 3.17 7.04
C GLU A 202 1.92 1.98 7.10
N MET A 203 0.61 2.21 7.06
CA MET A 203 -0.38 1.14 7.02
C MET A 203 -0.28 0.32 5.73
N VAL A 204 -0.19 0.98 4.58
CA VAL A 204 -0.08 0.31 3.27
C VAL A 204 1.15 -0.59 3.20
N ILE A 205 2.31 -0.10 3.63
CA ILE A 205 3.53 -0.91 3.57
C ILE A 205 3.49 -2.09 4.56
N GLU A 206 2.91 -1.92 5.75
CA GLU A 206 2.76 -3.03 6.68
C GLU A 206 1.78 -4.08 6.15
N LYS A 207 0.65 -3.66 5.56
CA LYS A 207 -0.28 -4.59 4.89
C LYS A 207 0.40 -5.35 3.75
N ALA A 208 1.14 -4.66 2.90
CA ALA A 208 1.88 -5.28 1.81
C ALA A 208 2.89 -6.33 2.32
N LYS A 209 3.63 -6.03 3.39
CA LYS A 209 4.54 -6.98 4.02
C LYS A 209 3.81 -8.21 4.57
N ARG A 210 2.64 -8.01 5.24
CA ARG A 210 1.83 -9.14 5.74
C ARG A 210 1.37 -10.05 4.61
N LEU A 211 0.84 -9.49 3.52
CA LEU A 211 0.42 -10.25 2.35
C LEU A 211 1.59 -11.01 1.70
N THR A 212 2.77 -10.38 1.65
CA THR A 212 3.98 -11.02 1.09
C THR A 212 4.46 -12.19 1.96
N GLU A 213 4.35 -12.10 3.30
CA GLU A 213 4.61 -13.23 4.21
C GLU A 213 3.68 -14.42 3.94
N HIS A 214 2.51 -14.17 3.34
CA HIS A 214 1.55 -15.17 2.87
C HIS A 214 1.81 -15.61 1.41
N LYS A 215 3.03 -15.38 0.90
CA LYS A 215 3.46 -15.77 -0.44
C LYS A 215 2.63 -15.13 -1.56
N LYS A 216 1.97 -14.00 -1.29
CA LYS A 216 1.27 -13.22 -2.32
C LYS A 216 2.27 -12.34 -3.08
N ASP A 217 2.03 -12.18 -4.37
CA ASP A 217 2.70 -11.16 -5.17
C ASP A 217 1.94 -9.85 -4.98
N VAL A 218 2.59 -8.88 -4.36
CA VAL A 218 1.99 -7.58 -4.05
C VAL A 218 2.65 -6.50 -4.89
N VAL A 219 1.84 -5.63 -5.46
CA VAL A 219 2.30 -4.46 -6.22
C VAL A 219 1.75 -3.20 -5.59
N ILE A 220 2.64 -2.26 -5.25
CA ILE A 220 2.28 -0.92 -4.79
C ILE A 220 2.62 0.07 -5.90
N LEU A 221 1.62 0.82 -6.36
CA LEU A 221 1.79 2.01 -7.19
C LEU A 221 1.70 3.24 -6.29
N LEU A 222 2.77 4.01 -6.17
CA LEU A 222 2.85 5.18 -5.28
C LEU A 222 2.90 6.48 -6.09
N ASP A 223 1.92 7.32 -5.95
CA ASP A 223 1.93 8.70 -6.47
C ASP A 223 1.79 9.70 -5.31
N SER A 224 2.84 10.35 -4.88
CA SER A 224 4.24 10.28 -5.32
C SER A 224 5.20 10.13 -4.13
N ILE A 225 6.38 9.55 -4.38
CA ILE A 225 7.42 9.43 -3.34
C ILE A 225 7.98 10.79 -2.95
N THR A 226 7.99 11.77 -3.85
CA THR A 226 8.37 13.16 -3.57
C THR A 226 7.48 13.76 -2.49
N ARG A 227 6.17 13.64 -2.63
CA ARG A 227 5.21 14.17 -1.66
C ARG A 227 5.24 13.42 -0.34
N LEU A 228 5.44 12.10 -0.39
CA LEU A 228 5.66 11.29 0.81
C LEU A 228 6.93 11.75 1.54
N GLY A 229 8.01 12.04 0.84
CA GLY A 229 9.24 12.61 1.41
C GLY A 229 9.00 13.95 2.10
N ARG A 230 8.23 14.84 1.48
CA ARG A 230 7.83 16.13 2.08
C ARG A 230 7.00 15.93 3.36
N ALA A 231 6.05 14.99 3.35
CA ALA A 231 5.23 14.68 4.52
C ALA A 231 6.10 14.18 5.69
N TYR A 232 7.04 13.28 5.44
CA TYR A 232 7.98 12.85 6.47
C TYR A 232 8.86 13.99 6.96
N ASN A 233 9.31 14.88 6.09
CA ASN A 233 10.10 16.05 6.50
C ASN A 233 9.33 16.98 7.45
N ALA A 234 8.01 17.11 7.28
CA ALA A 234 7.16 17.90 8.15
C ALA A 234 6.87 17.21 9.51
N VAL A 235 6.92 15.88 9.58
CA VAL A 235 6.52 15.11 10.77
C VAL A 235 7.70 14.68 11.64
N VAL A 236 8.87 14.45 11.02
CA VAL A 236 10.06 13.98 11.75
C VAL A 236 10.57 15.07 12.69
N PRO A 237 10.87 14.73 13.96
CA PRO A 237 11.53 15.67 14.87
C PRO A 237 12.84 16.20 14.26
N SER A 238 13.06 17.50 14.37
CA SER A 238 14.25 18.15 13.82
C SER A 238 15.52 17.53 14.39
N SER A 239 16.40 17.10 13.49
CA SER A 239 17.75 16.60 13.85
C SER A 239 18.77 17.70 14.16
N GLY A 240 18.39 18.97 13.91
CA GLY A 240 19.31 20.11 13.93
C GLY A 240 20.27 20.17 12.73
N LYS A 241 20.20 19.21 11.80
CA LYS A 241 21.01 19.16 10.57
C LYS A 241 20.09 19.21 9.37
N VAL A 242 20.17 20.29 8.60
CA VAL A 242 19.38 20.52 7.40
C VAL A 242 20.25 20.31 6.16
N LEU A 243 19.79 19.48 5.24
CA LEU A 243 20.40 19.25 3.94
C LEU A 243 19.97 20.35 2.94
N THR A 244 20.57 20.32 1.76
CA THR A 244 20.19 21.21 0.64
C THR A 244 18.67 21.12 0.38
N GLY A 245 18.02 22.26 0.17
CA GLY A 245 16.59 22.33 -0.08
C GLY A 245 15.69 22.32 1.16
N GLY A 246 16.25 22.40 2.38
CA GLY A 246 15.46 22.47 3.61
C GLY A 246 14.98 21.11 4.12
N VAL A 247 15.61 20.01 3.69
CA VAL A 247 15.27 18.65 4.10
C VAL A 247 16.06 18.27 5.37
N ASP A 248 15.38 17.83 6.43
CA ASP A 248 16.03 17.32 7.63
C ASP A 248 16.84 16.03 7.28
N ALA A 249 18.01 15.88 7.88
CA ALA A 249 18.88 14.74 7.62
C ALA A 249 18.22 13.37 7.86
N ASN A 250 17.24 13.30 8.75
CA ASN A 250 16.52 12.06 9.08
C ASN A 250 15.24 11.86 8.25
N ALA A 251 14.76 12.90 7.55
CA ALA A 251 13.46 12.89 6.86
C ALA A 251 13.34 11.79 5.80
N LEU A 252 14.42 11.53 5.05
CA LEU A 252 14.41 10.56 3.95
C LEU A 252 14.61 9.10 4.39
N GLN A 253 14.92 8.83 5.66
CA GLN A 253 15.17 7.44 6.10
C GLN A 253 13.93 6.56 5.96
N ARG A 254 12.74 7.03 6.34
CA ARG A 254 11.50 6.27 6.26
C ARG A 254 11.01 6.09 4.83
N PRO A 255 10.97 7.12 3.95
CA PRO A 255 10.71 6.95 2.52
C PRO A 255 11.66 5.94 1.85
N LYS A 256 12.96 5.99 2.19
CA LYS A 256 13.94 5.00 1.69
C LYS A 256 13.64 3.58 2.15
N ARG A 257 13.23 3.40 3.43
CA ARG A 257 12.81 2.08 3.94
C ARG A 257 11.53 1.58 3.28
N PHE A 258 10.57 2.47 3.04
CA PHE A 258 9.36 2.16 2.30
C PHE A 258 9.70 1.62 0.93
N PHE A 259 10.43 2.40 0.12
CA PHE A 259 10.81 2.02 -1.23
C PHE A 259 11.79 0.83 -1.25
N GLY A 260 12.68 0.74 -0.27
CA GLY A 260 13.64 -0.35 -0.09
C GLY A 260 13.02 -1.67 0.37
N ALA A 261 11.74 -1.69 0.77
CA ALA A 261 11.05 -2.93 1.14
C ALA A 261 10.78 -3.83 -0.07
N ALA A 262 10.71 -3.26 -1.29
CA ALA A 262 10.49 -4.04 -2.51
C ALA A 262 11.58 -5.09 -2.71
N ARG A 263 11.16 -6.35 -2.86
CA ARG A 263 12.03 -7.53 -3.08
C ARG A 263 11.25 -8.70 -3.64
N ASN A 264 11.92 -9.53 -4.41
CA ASN A 264 11.48 -10.88 -4.71
C ASN A 264 11.95 -11.82 -3.59
N ILE A 265 11.25 -12.90 -3.31
CA ILE A 265 11.45 -13.73 -2.12
C ILE A 265 11.61 -15.19 -2.51
N GLU A 266 12.64 -15.87 -1.96
CA GLU A 266 12.95 -17.27 -2.25
C GLU A 266 11.84 -18.20 -1.77
N GLU A 267 11.27 -17.95 -0.61
CA GLU A 267 10.20 -18.74 -0.01
C GLU A 267 8.86 -18.59 -0.73
N GLY A 268 8.78 -17.67 -1.71
CA GLY A 268 7.62 -17.37 -2.53
C GLY A 268 6.96 -16.03 -2.17
N GLY A 269 6.28 -15.47 -3.17
CA GLY A 269 5.72 -14.12 -3.12
C GLY A 269 6.74 -13.04 -3.47
N SER A 270 6.25 -11.85 -3.70
CA SER A 270 7.08 -10.69 -4.01
C SER A 270 6.41 -9.38 -3.57
N LEU A 271 7.20 -8.37 -3.28
CA LEU A 271 6.75 -7.00 -3.08
C LEU A 271 7.39 -6.11 -4.14
N THR A 272 6.59 -5.61 -5.06
CA THR A 272 7.01 -4.69 -6.12
C THR A 272 6.53 -3.29 -5.80
N ILE A 273 7.38 -2.29 -5.92
CA ILE A 273 7.00 -0.89 -5.69
C ILE A 273 7.38 -0.06 -6.92
N ILE A 274 6.36 0.55 -7.53
CA ILE A 274 6.50 1.47 -8.65
C ILE A 274 6.05 2.84 -8.15
N ALA A 275 6.98 3.78 -8.04
CA ALA A 275 6.69 5.10 -7.50
C ALA A 275 6.90 6.17 -8.57
N THR A 276 6.13 7.26 -8.49
CA THR A 276 6.41 8.47 -9.24
C THR A 276 7.30 9.41 -8.44
N ALA A 277 8.20 10.08 -9.11
CA ALA A 277 9.03 11.14 -8.54
C ALA A 277 8.89 12.40 -9.40
N LEU A 278 8.74 13.54 -8.73
CA LEU A 278 8.62 14.84 -9.39
C LEU A 278 9.99 15.50 -9.47
N ILE A 279 10.31 16.06 -10.65
CA ILE A 279 11.48 16.89 -10.91
C ILE A 279 11.04 18.22 -11.52
N ASP A 280 11.94 19.19 -11.57
CA ASP A 280 11.69 20.50 -12.20
C ASP A 280 10.42 21.22 -11.65
N THR A 281 10.15 21.04 -10.37
CA THR A 281 9.00 21.66 -9.67
C THR A 281 9.30 23.10 -9.25
N GLY A 282 10.51 23.58 -9.41
CA GLY A 282 11.01 24.85 -8.84
C GLY A 282 11.40 24.76 -7.37
N SER A 283 11.13 23.64 -6.71
CA SER A 283 11.53 23.38 -5.32
C SER A 283 12.85 22.61 -5.25
N ARG A 284 13.80 23.13 -4.46
CA ARG A 284 15.08 22.43 -4.21
C ARG A 284 14.92 21.23 -3.26
N MET A 285 13.73 21.02 -2.71
CA MET A 285 13.41 19.89 -1.84
C MET A 285 13.13 18.60 -2.63
N ASP A 286 12.72 18.71 -3.89
CA ASP A 286 12.30 17.59 -4.77
C ASP A 286 13.49 16.94 -5.48
#